data_1ec922447c6a8fb2e5d54a8b063f2285
#
_entry.id   1ec922447c6a8fb2e5d54a8b063f2285
#
_cell.length_a   1.000
_cell.length_b   1.000
_cell.length_c   1.000
_cell.angle_alpha   90.00
_cell.angle_beta   90.00
_cell.angle_gamma   90.00
#
_symmetry.space_group_name_H-M   'P 1'
#
loop_
_entity.id
_entity.type
_entity.pdbx_description
1 polymer ?
#
loop_
_entity_poly.entity_id
_entity_poly.type
_entity_poly.pdbx_seq_one_letter_code
_entity_poly.pdbx_strand_id
1 'polypeptide(L)'
;PTRTIFIDPLLAALGWDIRDPDEVELEHPTVDGKSVDYAMKVNRKVVLHLEAKQLGDPLDDVKSITQVVGYAANDGIEWCVLTNGVRYKVYKASEKASAPDKLLFEVSIDLDDGSGMTVEELARQFSRFSRESMAKGLLDELGTEIFTTGKVRKVLDRLFVETPASFIRLIRKTMADPSVTPSQIEQALRRIWDTGKQAPQVTTAVSVAQKQKQRVSERPTAEYPETHHTEGKPKEVIELYRGLDRFCQDLAPGKVTRSYKAKYVSWSLDKGIFCCAHLQQGGLRVWVKTNPKELGASTSFARDVSKIGHWGVGDVELAVNSLNRLRDAEAFAQKPYERAIQK
;
A
#
# COMPACT_ATOMS: atom_id res chain seq x y z
N PRO A 1 -26.97 -5.87 3.28
CA PRO A 1 -26.11 -6.94 3.83
C PRO A 1 -24.74 -6.41 4.30
N THR A 2 -24.04 -5.54 3.53
CA THR A 2 -22.72 -5.01 3.88
C THR A 2 -22.73 -4.26 5.21
N ARG A 3 -23.70 -3.38 5.44
CA ARG A 3 -23.82 -2.59 6.69
C ARG A 3 -23.98 -3.52 7.89
N THR A 4 -25.00 -4.34 7.91
CA THR A 4 -25.38 -5.17 9.07
C THR A 4 -24.37 -6.28 9.39
N ILE A 5 -23.67 -6.83 8.38
CA ILE A 5 -22.76 -7.96 8.57
C ILE A 5 -21.34 -7.51 8.90
N PHE A 6 -20.85 -6.42 8.29
CA PHE A 6 -19.45 -6.00 8.40
C PHE A 6 -19.29 -4.66 9.14
N ILE A 7 -20.10 -3.65 8.79
CA ILE A 7 -19.89 -2.30 9.29
C ILE A 7 -20.41 -2.14 10.71
N ASP A 8 -21.66 -2.51 10.97
CA ASP A 8 -22.30 -2.35 12.28
C ASP A 8 -21.53 -3.07 13.40
N PRO A 9 -21.09 -4.35 13.24
CA PRO A 9 -20.29 -5.02 14.26
C PRO A 9 -18.94 -4.36 14.51
N LEU A 10 -18.28 -3.85 13.46
CA LEU A 10 -17.01 -3.14 13.61
C LEU A 10 -17.20 -1.82 14.35
N LEU A 11 -18.22 -1.04 14.01
CA LEU A 11 -18.52 0.22 14.68
C LEU A 11 -18.80 -0.02 16.18
N ALA A 12 -19.58 -1.06 16.48
CA ALA A 12 -19.83 -1.45 17.88
C ALA A 12 -18.52 -1.83 18.61
N ALA A 13 -17.63 -2.60 17.96
CA ALA A 13 -16.32 -2.94 18.51
C ALA A 13 -15.42 -1.70 18.72
N LEU A 14 -15.62 -0.64 17.93
CA LEU A 14 -14.92 0.64 18.07
C LEU A 14 -15.59 1.57 19.10
N GLY A 15 -16.60 1.09 19.83
CA GLY A 15 -17.27 1.80 20.91
C GLY A 15 -18.39 2.74 20.47
N TRP A 16 -18.89 2.63 19.21
CA TRP A 16 -20.02 3.39 18.72
C TRP A 16 -21.32 2.61 18.93
N ASP A 17 -22.26 3.18 19.69
CA ASP A 17 -23.58 2.59 19.82
C ASP A 17 -24.49 3.03 18.66
N ILE A 18 -24.63 2.14 17.67
CA ILE A 18 -25.47 2.39 16.47
C ILE A 18 -26.98 2.43 16.78
N ARG A 19 -27.38 2.04 17.99
CA ARG A 19 -28.78 2.09 18.44
C ARG A 19 -29.12 3.39 19.16
N ASP A 20 -28.11 4.14 19.56
CA ASP A 20 -28.27 5.45 20.19
C ASP A 20 -28.15 6.56 19.12
N PRO A 21 -29.26 7.24 18.77
CA PRO A 21 -29.21 8.33 17.79
C PRO A 21 -28.41 9.56 18.28
N ASP A 22 -28.11 9.66 19.57
CA ASP A 22 -27.21 10.68 20.11
C ASP A 22 -25.73 10.35 19.86
N GLU A 23 -25.41 9.09 19.51
CA GLU A 23 -24.06 8.63 19.15
C GLU A 23 -23.90 8.37 17.65
N VAL A 24 -24.89 7.71 17.02
CA VAL A 24 -24.85 7.39 15.58
C VAL A 24 -26.22 7.65 14.96
N GLU A 25 -26.27 8.58 14.04
CA GLU A 25 -27.47 8.83 13.24
C GLU A 25 -27.32 8.16 11.87
N LEU A 26 -28.30 7.32 11.55
CA LEU A 26 -28.35 6.62 10.25
C LEU A 26 -29.08 7.49 9.22
N GLU A 27 -28.65 7.40 7.95
CA GLU A 27 -29.23 8.15 6.82
C GLU A 27 -29.30 9.67 7.14
N HIS A 28 -28.24 10.19 7.76
CA HIS A 28 -28.19 11.57 8.21
C HIS A 28 -28.31 12.53 7.02
N PRO A 29 -29.25 13.50 7.02
CA PRO A 29 -29.41 14.45 5.94
C PRO A 29 -28.24 15.43 5.88
N THR A 30 -27.68 15.62 4.70
CA THR A 30 -26.62 16.60 4.44
C THR A 30 -27.22 17.92 3.95
N VAL A 31 -26.46 19.00 4.05
CA VAL A 31 -26.85 20.35 3.59
C VAL A 31 -27.27 20.35 2.11
N ASP A 32 -26.71 19.44 1.31
CA ASP A 32 -27.03 19.31 -0.13
C ASP A 32 -28.36 18.59 -0.41
N GLY A 33 -29.15 18.25 0.61
CA GLY A 33 -30.43 17.55 0.49
C GLY A 33 -30.30 16.04 0.15
N LYS A 34 -29.13 15.47 0.35
CA LYS A 34 -28.83 14.04 0.25
C LYS A 34 -28.67 13.47 1.64
N SER A 35 -28.25 12.23 1.77
CA SER A 35 -27.94 11.62 3.05
C SER A 35 -26.60 10.91 3.01
N VAL A 36 -25.96 10.82 4.18
CA VAL A 36 -24.80 9.95 4.43
C VAL A 36 -25.26 8.76 5.28
N ASP A 37 -24.73 7.57 5.02
CA ASP A 37 -25.18 6.34 5.67
C ASP A 37 -25.08 6.39 7.19
N TYR A 38 -24.01 6.98 7.73
CA TYR A 38 -23.79 7.15 9.18
C TYR A 38 -23.17 8.52 9.49
N ALA A 39 -23.75 9.24 10.43
CA ALA A 39 -23.15 10.40 11.08
C ALA A 39 -22.82 10.06 12.54
N MET A 40 -21.54 10.00 12.86
CA MET A 40 -21.05 9.64 14.18
C MET A 40 -20.87 10.88 15.04
N LYS A 41 -21.34 10.81 16.28
CA LYS A 41 -21.44 11.95 17.19
C LYS A 41 -20.62 11.72 18.45
N VAL A 42 -19.94 12.75 18.89
CA VAL A 42 -19.34 12.87 20.22
C VAL A 42 -20.02 14.05 20.92
N ASN A 43 -20.57 13.82 22.10
CA ASN A 43 -21.36 14.83 22.82
C ASN A 43 -22.49 15.44 21.94
N ARG A 44 -23.20 14.60 21.20
CA ARG A 44 -24.28 14.97 20.26
C ARG A 44 -23.84 15.83 19.05
N LYS A 45 -22.56 16.07 18.88
CA LYS A 45 -22.01 16.81 17.75
C LYS A 45 -21.44 15.82 16.74
N VAL A 46 -21.81 15.93 15.49
CA VAL A 46 -21.25 15.09 14.40
C VAL A 46 -19.75 15.39 14.27
N VAL A 47 -18.93 14.35 14.29
CA VAL A 47 -17.47 14.43 14.18
C VAL A 47 -16.92 13.62 13.00
N LEU A 48 -17.72 12.68 12.48
CA LEU A 48 -17.29 11.78 11.41
C LEU A 48 -18.49 11.36 10.57
N HIS A 49 -18.37 11.44 9.24
CA HIS A 49 -19.29 10.82 8.28
C HIS A 49 -18.75 9.49 7.79
N LEU A 50 -19.62 8.48 7.60
CA LEU A 50 -19.24 7.23 6.97
C LEU A 50 -20.24 6.88 5.87
N GLU A 51 -19.69 6.63 4.69
CA GLU A 51 -20.42 6.22 3.48
C GLU A 51 -20.07 4.78 3.14
N ALA A 52 -21.09 3.94 2.98
CA ALA A 52 -20.96 2.52 2.69
C ALA A 52 -21.24 2.21 1.23
N LYS A 53 -20.37 1.43 0.61
CA LYS A 53 -20.52 0.91 -0.74
C LYS A 53 -20.75 -0.61 -0.72
N GLN A 54 -21.04 -1.20 -1.88
CA GLN A 54 -21.19 -2.65 -2.02
C GLN A 54 -19.87 -3.36 -1.67
N LEU A 55 -19.95 -4.58 -1.16
CA LEU A 55 -18.80 -5.38 -0.72
C LEU A 55 -17.69 -5.53 -1.79
N GLY A 56 -18.05 -5.61 -3.06
CA GLY A 56 -17.10 -5.73 -4.18
C GLY A 56 -16.60 -4.40 -4.75
N ASP A 57 -17.02 -3.24 -4.20
CA ASP A 57 -16.61 -1.93 -4.69
C ASP A 57 -15.12 -1.70 -4.39
N PRO A 58 -14.27 -1.34 -5.37
CA PRO A 58 -12.86 -1.10 -5.14
C PRO A 58 -12.56 0.18 -4.36
N LEU A 59 -13.55 1.05 -4.14
CA LEU A 59 -13.46 2.37 -3.48
C LEU A 59 -12.46 3.34 -4.16
N ASP A 60 -12.18 3.14 -5.44
CA ASP A 60 -11.21 3.94 -6.20
C ASP A 60 -11.89 4.94 -7.16
N ASP A 61 -13.22 4.91 -7.22
CA ASP A 61 -13.98 5.85 -8.04
C ASP A 61 -13.89 7.27 -7.48
N VAL A 62 -13.32 8.17 -8.30
CA VAL A 62 -13.12 9.58 -7.93
C VAL A 62 -14.44 10.28 -7.61
N LYS A 63 -15.54 9.90 -8.25
CA LYS A 63 -16.86 10.49 -7.98
C LYS A 63 -17.36 10.14 -6.58
N SER A 64 -17.25 8.87 -6.20
CA SER A 64 -17.61 8.39 -4.86
C SER A 64 -16.76 9.04 -3.78
N ILE A 65 -15.45 9.17 -4.01
CA ILE A 65 -14.53 9.87 -3.10
C ILE A 65 -14.91 11.35 -3.00
N THR A 66 -15.13 12.03 -4.13
CA THR A 66 -15.52 13.44 -4.15
C THR A 66 -16.86 13.68 -3.45
N GLN A 67 -17.79 12.73 -3.59
CA GLN A 67 -19.09 12.78 -2.95
C GLN A 67 -18.98 12.77 -1.43
N VAL A 68 -18.33 11.76 -0.84
CA VAL A 68 -18.23 11.63 0.62
C VAL A 68 -17.41 12.76 1.25
N VAL A 69 -16.31 13.16 0.59
CA VAL A 69 -15.49 14.32 1.02
C VAL A 69 -16.28 15.62 0.91
N GLY A 70 -17.08 15.78 -0.16
CA GLY A 70 -17.92 16.95 -0.37
C GLY A 70 -19.01 17.08 0.70
N TYR A 71 -19.70 16.01 1.03
CA TYR A 71 -20.71 16.00 2.10
C TYR A 71 -20.12 16.46 3.43
N ALA A 72 -19.02 15.84 3.85
CA ALA A 72 -18.37 16.21 5.10
C ALA A 72 -17.89 17.68 5.09
N ALA A 73 -17.30 18.14 3.99
CA ALA A 73 -16.83 19.52 3.87
C ALA A 73 -17.98 20.55 3.91
N ASN A 74 -19.11 20.27 3.25
CA ASN A 74 -20.28 21.16 3.21
C ASN A 74 -20.98 21.25 4.59
N ASP A 75 -21.00 20.14 5.31
CA ASP A 75 -21.57 20.06 6.67
C ASP A 75 -20.58 20.57 7.74
N GLY A 76 -19.37 20.99 7.35
CA GLY A 76 -18.33 21.45 8.28
C GLY A 76 -17.71 20.32 9.11
N ILE A 77 -17.84 19.06 8.66
CA ILE A 77 -17.27 17.88 9.32
C ILE A 77 -15.86 17.64 8.80
N GLU A 78 -14.92 17.46 9.71
CA GLU A 78 -13.50 17.34 9.39
C GLU A 78 -13.14 15.98 8.79
N TRP A 79 -13.84 14.92 9.19
CA TRP A 79 -13.49 13.53 8.87
C TRP A 79 -14.61 12.81 8.13
N CYS A 80 -14.22 12.02 7.14
CA CYS A 80 -15.14 11.07 6.52
C CYS A 80 -14.45 9.76 6.18
N VAL A 81 -15.24 8.70 6.18
CA VAL A 81 -14.84 7.33 5.84
C VAL A 81 -15.64 6.84 4.65
N LEU A 82 -14.96 6.28 3.66
CA LEU A 82 -15.57 5.53 2.57
C LEU A 82 -15.21 4.05 2.78
N THR A 83 -16.22 3.17 2.79
CA THR A 83 -16.01 1.75 3.07
C THR A 83 -16.89 0.85 2.21
N ASN A 84 -16.40 -0.36 1.91
CA ASN A 84 -17.17 -1.45 1.36
C ASN A 84 -17.42 -2.58 2.39
N GLY A 85 -17.15 -2.31 3.68
CA GLY A 85 -17.23 -3.30 4.76
C GLY A 85 -15.96 -4.12 4.97
N VAL A 86 -15.06 -4.21 3.98
CA VAL A 86 -13.76 -4.86 4.09
C VAL A 86 -12.64 -3.83 4.15
N ARG A 87 -12.68 -2.85 3.26
CA ARG A 87 -11.73 -1.72 3.23
C ARG A 87 -12.36 -0.45 3.76
N TYR A 88 -11.56 0.33 4.46
CA TYR A 88 -11.94 1.61 5.07
C TYR A 88 -10.91 2.65 4.68
N LYS A 89 -11.34 3.67 3.94
CA LYS A 89 -10.53 4.81 3.52
C LYS A 89 -10.94 6.04 4.33
N VAL A 90 -10.02 6.56 5.15
CA VAL A 90 -10.27 7.72 6.03
C VAL A 90 -9.71 8.97 5.37
N TYR A 91 -10.56 9.98 5.20
CA TYR A 91 -10.22 11.25 4.55
C TYR A 91 -10.38 12.42 5.50
N LYS A 92 -9.48 13.41 5.39
CA LYS A 92 -9.60 14.71 6.05
C LYS A 92 -10.29 15.71 5.12
N ALA A 93 -11.61 15.89 5.27
CA ALA A 93 -12.42 16.72 4.36
C ALA A 93 -11.96 18.20 4.33
N SER A 94 -11.47 18.72 5.46
CA SER A 94 -10.95 20.08 5.59
C SER A 94 -9.60 20.34 4.91
N GLU A 95 -8.86 19.30 4.48
CA GLU A 95 -7.55 19.47 3.85
C GLU A 95 -7.67 20.19 2.49
N LYS A 96 -6.75 21.12 2.21
CA LYS A 96 -6.69 21.87 0.94
C LYS A 96 -5.97 21.07 -0.14
N ALA A 97 -6.67 20.10 -0.70
CA ALA A 97 -6.15 19.20 -1.75
C ALA A 97 -7.31 18.69 -2.63
N SER A 98 -7.01 17.96 -3.70
CA SER A 98 -8.04 17.22 -4.45
C SER A 98 -8.65 16.14 -3.57
N ALA A 99 -9.91 15.72 -3.82
CA ALA A 99 -10.59 14.76 -2.97
C ALA A 99 -9.78 13.46 -2.74
N PRO A 100 -9.16 12.82 -3.76
CA PRO A 100 -8.31 11.66 -3.55
C PRO A 100 -7.05 11.96 -2.70
N ASP A 101 -6.48 13.15 -2.81
CA ASP A 101 -5.28 13.56 -2.07
C ASP A 101 -5.55 13.87 -0.59
N LYS A 102 -6.81 13.90 -0.17
CA LYS A 102 -7.24 14.07 1.23
C LYS A 102 -7.22 12.77 2.02
N LEU A 103 -6.84 11.64 1.41
CA LEU A 103 -6.71 10.35 2.08
C LEU A 103 -5.66 10.43 3.19
N LEU A 104 -6.07 10.11 4.41
CA LEU A 104 -5.17 10.02 5.55
C LEU A 104 -4.53 8.65 5.63
N PHE A 105 -5.35 7.60 5.63
CA PHE A 105 -4.91 6.20 5.57
C PHE A 105 -6.02 5.29 5.04
N GLU A 106 -5.62 4.10 4.64
CA GLU A 106 -6.49 2.99 4.27
C GLU A 106 -6.18 1.80 5.16
N VAL A 107 -7.22 1.09 5.59
CA VAL A 107 -7.10 -0.14 6.37
C VAL A 107 -8.10 -1.18 5.86
N SER A 108 -7.69 -2.46 5.85
CA SER A 108 -8.51 -3.59 5.43
C SER A 108 -8.65 -4.60 6.57
N ILE A 109 -9.86 -5.13 6.78
CA ILE A 109 -10.07 -6.27 7.68
C ILE A 109 -9.61 -7.60 7.06
N ASP A 110 -9.31 -7.63 5.77
CA ASP A 110 -8.77 -8.78 5.09
C ASP A 110 -7.28 -8.91 5.41
N LEU A 111 -6.92 -9.82 6.30
CA LEU A 111 -5.53 -10.13 6.66
C LEU A 111 -4.71 -10.68 5.49
N ASP A 112 -5.39 -11.19 4.47
CA ASP A 112 -4.79 -11.71 3.23
C ASP A 112 -4.64 -10.64 2.13
N ASP A 113 -4.92 -9.37 2.42
CA ASP A 113 -4.82 -8.26 1.45
C ASP A 113 -3.37 -7.97 0.99
N GLY A 114 -2.42 -8.69 1.56
CA GLY A 114 -0.99 -8.58 1.27
C GLY A 114 -0.29 -7.44 2.02
N SER A 115 -0.95 -6.77 2.95
CA SER A 115 -0.34 -5.74 3.82
C SER A 115 0.66 -6.36 4.80
N GLY A 116 0.46 -7.64 5.17
CA GLY A 116 1.25 -8.34 6.19
C GLY A 116 1.03 -7.82 7.61
N MET A 117 -0.04 -7.04 7.83
CA MET A 117 -0.39 -6.54 9.16
C MET A 117 -0.83 -7.68 10.08
N THR A 118 -0.41 -7.62 11.33
CA THR A 118 -0.94 -8.48 12.40
C THR A 118 -2.32 -8.01 12.84
N VAL A 119 -3.07 -8.88 13.53
CA VAL A 119 -4.39 -8.51 14.09
C VAL A 119 -4.27 -7.31 15.03
N GLU A 120 -3.20 -7.24 15.83
CA GLU A 120 -2.94 -6.14 16.75
C GLU A 120 -2.63 -4.82 16.02
N GLU A 121 -1.90 -4.88 14.91
CA GLU A 121 -1.64 -3.70 14.08
C GLU A 121 -2.91 -3.22 13.41
N LEU A 122 -3.72 -4.15 12.91
CA LEU A 122 -5.02 -3.87 12.34
C LEU A 122 -5.95 -3.21 13.35
N ALA A 123 -6.06 -3.78 14.56
CA ALA A 123 -6.86 -3.21 15.65
C ALA A 123 -6.40 -1.79 15.99
N ARG A 124 -5.08 -1.52 16.03
CA ARG A 124 -4.53 -0.17 16.23
C ARG A 124 -4.89 0.79 15.09
N GLN A 125 -4.93 0.33 13.84
CA GLN A 125 -5.36 1.18 12.73
C GLN A 125 -6.84 1.55 12.86
N PHE A 126 -7.70 0.59 13.16
CA PHE A 126 -9.13 0.82 13.35
C PHE A 126 -9.42 1.69 14.57
N SER A 127 -8.68 1.51 15.67
CA SER A 127 -8.87 2.32 16.89
C SER A 127 -8.67 3.82 16.67
N ARG A 128 -8.00 4.25 15.60
CA ARG A 128 -7.79 5.67 15.27
C ARG A 128 -9.09 6.45 15.07
N PHE A 129 -10.14 5.80 14.58
CA PHE A 129 -11.47 6.40 14.45
C PHE A 129 -12.52 5.77 15.37
N SER A 130 -12.07 5.11 16.46
CA SER A 130 -12.95 4.72 17.56
C SER A 130 -13.59 5.95 18.24
N ARG A 131 -14.72 5.73 18.90
CA ARG A 131 -15.40 6.79 19.64
C ARG A 131 -14.47 7.48 20.65
N GLU A 132 -13.66 6.69 21.37
CA GLU A 132 -12.70 7.21 22.33
C GLU A 132 -11.63 8.08 21.68
N SER A 133 -11.05 7.62 20.57
CA SER A 133 -10.02 8.39 19.84
C SER A 133 -10.58 9.68 19.27
N MET A 134 -11.80 9.62 18.72
CA MET A 134 -12.48 10.81 18.20
C MET A 134 -12.80 11.80 19.32
N ALA A 135 -13.25 11.33 20.49
CA ALA A 135 -13.52 12.17 21.65
C ALA A 135 -12.26 12.84 22.22
N LYS A 136 -11.09 12.22 22.06
CA LYS A 136 -9.78 12.75 22.50
C LYS A 136 -9.08 13.61 21.43
N GLY A 137 -9.61 13.71 20.22
CA GLY A 137 -8.97 14.43 19.11
C GLY A 137 -7.70 13.76 18.54
N LEU A 138 -7.49 12.47 18.82
CA LEU A 138 -6.27 11.76 18.39
C LEU A 138 -6.18 11.64 16.86
N LEU A 139 -7.32 11.58 16.18
CA LEU A 139 -7.35 11.57 14.72
C LEU A 139 -6.92 12.93 14.13
N ASP A 140 -7.27 14.03 14.82
CA ASP A 140 -6.89 15.38 14.43
C ASP A 140 -5.38 15.61 14.58
N GLU A 141 -4.79 15.12 15.66
CA GLU A 141 -3.34 15.14 15.89
C GLU A 141 -2.61 14.36 14.79
N LEU A 142 -3.03 13.11 14.54
CA LEU A 142 -2.46 12.26 13.52
C LEU A 142 -2.58 12.90 12.12
N GLY A 143 -3.75 13.44 11.79
CA GLY A 143 -3.98 14.11 10.51
C GLY A 143 -3.09 15.32 10.33
N THR A 144 -2.95 16.13 11.37
CA THR A 144 -2.08 17.31 11.36
C THR A 144 -0.62 16.92 11.13
N GLU A 145 -0.13 15.91 11.85
CA GLU A 145 1.24 15.39 11.69
C GLU A 145 1.49 14.90 10.26
N ILE A 146 0.62 14.01 9.76
CA ILE A 146 0.79 13.37 8.43
C ILE A 146 0.74 14.42 7.31
N PHE A 147 -0.27 15.29 7.29
CA PHE A 147 -0.40 16.27 6.22
C PHE A 147 0.69 17.35 6.29
N THR A 148 1.09 17.78 7.50
CA THR A 148 2.21 18.72 7.66
C THR A 148 3.51 18.11 7.18
N THR A 149 3.82 16.88 7.62
CA THR A 149 5.00 16.14 7.17
C THR A 149 5.01 15.96 5.65
N GLY A 150 3.86 15.60 5.06
CA GLY A 150 3.72 15.48 3.61
C GLY A 150 3.95 16.79 2.86
N LYS A 151 3.44 17.91 3.38
CA LYS A 151 3.68 19.25 2.80
C LYS A 151 5.15 19.66 2.89
N VAL A 152 5.77 19.47 4.05
CA VAL A 152 7.20 19.76 4.27
C VAL A 152 8.04 18.91 3.33
N ARG A 153 7.75 17.62 3.21
CA ARG A 153 8.46 16.72 2.31
C ARG A 153 8.36 17.19 0.86
N LYS A 154 7.17 17.54 0.36
CA LYS A 154 6.99 18.09 -1.00
C LYS A 154 7.82 19.34 -1.25
N VAL A 155 7.94 20.21 -0.24
CA VAL A 155 8.79 21.42 -0.34
C VAL A 155 10.27 21.04 -0.37
N LEU A 156 10.73 20.15 0.50
CA LEU A 156 12.10 19.66 0.51
C LEU A 156 12.44 18.96 -0.81
N ASP A 157 11.55 18.09 -1.33
CA ASP A 157 11.70 17.43 -2.62
C ASP A 157 11.97 18.46 -3.74
N ARG A 158 11.17 19.54 -3.75
CA ARG A 158 11.35 20.63 -4.72
C ARG A 158 12.67 21.35 -4.53
N LEU A 159 13.04 21.69 -3.30
CA LEU A 159 14.31 22.37 -3.00
C LEU A 159 15.53 21.55 -3.42
N PHE A 160 15.47 20.24 -3.24
CA PHE A 160 16.55 19.33 -3.64
C PHE A 160 16.64 19.14 -5.17
N VAL A 161 15.49 19.14 -5.86
CA VAL A 161 15.42 18.96 -7.32
C VAL A 161 15.76 20.25 -8.05
N GLU A 162 15.14 21.38 -7.66
CA GLU A 162 15.28 22.67 -8.34
C GLU A 162 16.54 23.43 -7.90
N THR A 163 17.06 23.11 -6.70
CA THR A 163 18.25 23.76 -6.10
C THR A 163 18.30 25.28 -6.30
N PRO A 164 17.27 26.02 -5.85
CA PRO A 164 17.20 27.45 -6.09
C PRO A 164 18.39 28.18 -5.43
N ALA A 165 18.87 29.27 -6.07
CA ALA A 165 20.03 30.03 -5.62
C ALA A 165 19.92 30.53 -4.16
N SER A 166 18.71 30.83 -3.69
CA SER A 166 18.47 31.19 -2.28
C SER A 166 18.75 30.05 -1.31
N PHE A 167 18.41 28.82 -1.69
CA PHE A 167 18.66 27.62 -0.89
C PHE A 167 20.15 27.29 -0.84
N ILE A 168 20.84 27.34 -1.97
CA ILE A 168 22.30 27.17 -2.04
C ILE A 168 23.00 28.22 -1.18
N ARG A 169 22.56 29.49 -1.25
CA ARG A 169 23.11 30.59 -0.45
C ARG A 169 22.91 30.37 1.05
N LEU A 170 21.73 29.89 1.45
CA LEU A 170 21.44 29.56 2.85
C LEU A 170 22.39 28.47 3.36
N ILE A 171 22.55 27.39 2.61
CA ILE A 171 23.45 26.27 2.98
C ILE A 171 24.89 26.79 3.10
N ARG A 172 25.37 27.52 2.12
CA ARG A 172 26.73 28.09 2.13
C ARG A 172 26.99 29.00 3.34
N LYS A 173 25.98 29.83 3.68
CA LYS A 173 26.05 30.69 4.88
C LYS A 173 26.14 29.89 6.16
N THR A 174 25.35 28.79 6.24
CA THR A 174 25.28 27.93 7.43
C THR A 174 26.55 27.08 7.59
N MET A 175 27.16 26.63 6.47
CA MET A 175 28.41 25.86 6.49
C MET A 175 29.59 26.69 6.98
N ALA A 176 29.55 28.01 6.78
CA ALA A 176 30.62 28.95 7.13
C ALA A 176 31.98 28.58 6.53
N ASP A 177 32.01 27.82 5.42
CA ASP A 177 33.18 27.40 4.70
C ASP A 177 33.26 28.11 3.33
N PRO A 178 34.14 29.13 3.17
CA PRO A 178 34.26 29.88 1.93
C PRO A 178 34.85 29.05 0.77
N SER A 179 35.53 27.93 1.06
CA SER A 179 36.17 27.09 0.05
C SER A 179 35.18 26.31 -0.79
N VAL A 180 33.95 26.09 -0.27
CA VAL A 180 32.91 25.35 -0.96
C VAL A 180 32.14 26.24 -1.93
N THR A 181 32.18 25.88 -3.21
CA THR A 181 31.52 26.63 -4.27
C THR A 181 30.02 26.30 -4.37
N PRO A 182 29.21 27.22 -4.90
CA PRO A 182 27.76 26.95 -5.15
C PRO A 182 27.48 25.67 -5.97
N SER A 183 28.32 25.42 -6.99
CA SER A 183 28.21 24.22 -7.84
C SER A 183 28.50 22.92 -7.08
N GLN A 184 29.45 22.94 -6.16
CA GLN A 184 29.72 21.78 -5.29
C GLN A 184 28.56 21.51 -4.32
N ILE A 185 27.92 22.55 -3.79
CA ILE A 185 26.72 22.42 -2.95
C ILE A 185 25.59 21.80 -3.76
N GLU A 186 25.34 22.30 -4.98
CA GLU A 186 24.29 21.77 -5.85
C GLU A 186 24.50 20.28 -6.16
N GLN A 187 25.73 19.90 -6.54
CA GLN A 187 26.08 18.50 -6.80
C GLN A 187 25.92 17.63 -5.55
N ALA A 188 26.32 18.13 -4.39
CA ALA A 188 26.15 17.42 -3.12
C ALA A 188 24.67 17.21 -2.77
N LEU A 189 23.84 18.23 -2.95
CA LEU A 189 22.38 18.14 -2.73
C LEU A 189 21.75 17.09 -3.62
N ARG A 190 22.11 17.06 -4.90
CA ARG A 190 21.61 16.03 -5.85
C ARG A 190 22.01 14.62 -5.41
N ARG A 191 23.28 14.43 -5.00
CA ARG A 191 23.74 13.12 -4.49
C ARG A 191 23.00 12.69 -3.23
N ILE A 192 22.84 13.60 -2.26
CA ILE A 192 22.07 13.33 -1.03
C ILE A 192 20.63 12.96 -1.36
N TRP A 193 20.00 13.67 -2.31
CA TRP A 193 18.65 13.39 -2.75
C TRP A 193 18.53 12.02 -3.42
N ASP A 194 19.43 11.68 -4.32
CA ASP A 194 19.45 10.40 -5.01
C ASP A 194 19.71 9.24 -4.04
N THR A 195 20.64 9.44 -3.07
CA THR A 195 20.89 8.47 -2.00
C THR A 195 19.73 8.37 -1.02
N GLY A 196 19.08 9.49 -0.68
CA GLY A 196 17.90 9.53 0.21
C GLY A 196 16.64 8.88 -0.39
N LYS A 197 16.54 8.78 -1.71
CA LYS A 197 15.51 7.98 -2.37
C LYS A 197 15.72 6.47 -2.21
N GLN A 198 16.91 6.05 -1.79
CA GLN A 198 17.28 4.66 -1.50
C GLN A 198 17.05 4.27 -0.03
N ALA A 199 16.78 5.21 0.87
CA ALA A 199 16.43 4.91 2.26
C ALA A 199 14.94 4.53 2.39
N PRO A 200 14.56 3.58 3.29
CA PRO A 200 13.19 3.11 3.41
C PRO A 200 12.28 4.27 3.79
N GLN A 201 11.39 4.61 2.87
CA GLN A 201 10.35 5.59 3.13
C GLN A 201 9.32 4.96 4.06
N VAL A 202 9.13 5.53 5.23
CA VAL A 202 7.90 5.35 6.00
C VAL A 202 6.77 5.84 5.09
N THR A 203 6.04 4.91 4.52
CA THR A 203 4.96 5.16 3.57
C THR A 203 3.79 5.81 4.28
N THR A 204 3.79 7.12 4.34
CA THR A 204 2.54 7.87 4.40
C THR A 204 1.86 7.67 3.04
N ALA A 205 0.65 7.13 3.06
CA ALA A 205 -0.15 6.83 1.87
C ALA A 205 -0.57 8.11 1.15
N VAL A 206 0.32 8.68 0.35
CA VAL A 206 0.00 9.76 -0.59
C VAL A 206 0.82 9.54 -1.85
N SER A 207 0.41 8.61 -2.69
CA SER A 207 0.59 8.66 -4.16
C SER A 207 0.20 7.35 -4.86
N VAL A 208 -1.09 7.07 -4.95
CA VAL A 208 -1.62 6.06 -5.90
C VAL A 208 -2.77 6.66 -6.72
N ALA A 209 -2.63 7.84 -7.24
CA ALA A 209 -3.63 8.39 -8.15
C ALA A 209 -3.01 9.25 -9.25
N GLN A 210 -1.99 8.78 -9.92
CA GLN A 210 -1.63 9.31 -11.25
C GLN A 210 -0.69 8.35 -11.96
N LYS A 211 -1.23 7.33 -12.63
CA LYS A 211 -0.64 6.69 -13.80
C LYS A 211 -1.64 5.82 -14.54
N GLN A 212 -2.50 6.45 -15.29
CA GLN A 212 -2.99 5.84 -16.52
C GLN A 212 -2.79 6.82 -17.67
N LYS A 213 -2.08 6.33 -18.70
CA LYS A 213 -1.76 6.89 -20.02
C LYS A 213 -0.48 7.73 -20.10
N GLN A 214 0.65 7.06 -20.31
CA GLN A 214 1.51 7.39 -21.45
C GLN A 214 2.51 6.28 -21.78
N ARG A 215 2.80 6.11 -23.05
CA ARG A 215 3.57 5.06 -23.72
C ARG A 215 5.01 4.93 -23.24
N VAL A 216 5.44 3.66 -23.15
CA VAL A 216 6.78 3.11 -23.40
C VAL A 216 7.89 4.14 -23.61
N SER A 217 8.78 4.26 -22.61
CA SER A 217 10.19 4.54 -22.77
C SER A 217 10.94 3.93 -21.57
N GLU A 218 12.06 3.31 -21.86
CA GLU A 218 12.90 2.54 -20.96
C GLU A 218 13.29 3.36 -19.70
N ARG A 219 12.96 2.85 -18.50
CA ARG A 219 13.41 3.39 -17.21
C ARG A 219 14.42 2.43 -16.59
N PRO A 220 15.51 2.92 -15.99
CA PRO A 220 16.39 2.06 -15.19
C PRO A 220 15.59 1.49 -14.02
N THR A 221 15.55 0.18 -13.91
CA THR A 221 14.90 -0.55 -12.82
C THR A 221 15.76 -0.41 -11.56
N ALA A 222 15.25 0.29 -10.54
CA ALA A 222 15.89 0.29 -9.23
C ALA A 222 15.93 -1.14 -8.68
N GLU A 223 17.12 -1.69 -8.45
CA GLU A 223 17.30 -2.95 -7.76
C GLU A 223 17.27 -2.70 -6.24
N TYR A 224 16.51 -3.52 -5.54
CA TYR A 224 16.44 -3.52 -4.08
C TYR A 224 17.47 -4.52 -3.54
N PRO A 225 18.08 -4.32 -2.35
CA PRO A 225 18.95 -5.30 -1.75
C PRO A 225 18.15 -6.52 -1.24
N GLU A 226 18.79 -7.68 -1.15
CA GLU A 226 18.16 -8.90 -0.59
C GLU A 226 17.58 -8.67 0.80
N THR A 227 18.27 -7.88 1.62
CA THR A 227 17.84 -7.51 2.98
C THR A 227 16.46 -6.85 2.99
N HIS A 228 16.06 -6.14 1.94
CA HIS A 228 14.72 -5.57 1.81
C HIS A 228 13.61 -6.63 1.87
N HIS A 229 13.89 -7.85 1.42
CA HIS A 229 12.93 -8.95 1.41
C HIS A 229 13.06 -9.89 2.59
N THR A 230 14.24 -9.97 3.20
CA THR A 230 14.56 -10.94 4.26
C THR A 230 14.53 -10.35 5.67
N GLU A 231 14.67 -9.02 5.81
CA GLU A 231 14.66 -8.35 7.11
C GLU A 231 13.30 -8.53 7.81
N GLY A 232 13.34 -8.93 9.08
CA GLY A 232 12.13 -9.18 9.89
C GLY A 232 11.34 -10.44 9.51
N LYS A 233 11.87 -11.31 8.63
CA LYS A 233 11.22 -12.56 8.27
C LYS A 233 11.70 -13.72 9.17
N PRO A 234 10.81 -14.69 9.49
CA PRO A 234 11.19 -15.89 10.21
C PRO A 234 12.30 -16.68 9.49
N LYS A 235 13.14 -17.38 10.25
CA LYS A 235 14.24 -18.18 9.69
C LYS A 235 13.74 -19.22 8.69
N GLU A 236 12.63 -19.86 9.00
CA GLU A 236 11.97 -20.86 8.16
C GLU A 236 11.58 -20.29 6.79
N VAL A 237 11.08 -19.07 6.75
CA VAL A 237 10.71 -18.39 5.50
C VAL A 237 11.94 -18.02 4.68
N ILE A 238 13.02 -17.60 5.36
CA ILE A 238 14.30 -17.30 4.69
C ILE A 238 14.90 -18.59 4.11
N GLU A 239 14.76 -19.73 4.79
CA GLU A 239 15.22 -21.03 4.29
C GLU A 239 14.42 -21.47 3.05
N LEU A 240 13.09 -21.30 3.05
CA LEU A 240 12.25 -21.56 1.87
C LEU A 240 12.67 -20.68 0.70
N TYR A 241 12.90 -19.39 0.94
CA TYR A 241 13.37 -18.46 -0.09
C TYR A 241 14.73 -18.87 -0.66
N ARG A 242 15.70 -19.20 0.21
CA ARG A 242 17.03 -19.64 -0.24
C ARG A 242 16.97 -20.98 -0.98
N GLY A 243 16.05 -21.87 -0.62
CA GLY A 243 15.78 -23.10 -1.35
C GLY A 243 15.29 -22.79 -2.77
N LEU A 244 14.25 -21.97 -2.91
CA LEU A 244 13.71 -21.54 -4.21
C LEU A 244 14.76 -20.81 -5.06
N ASP A 245 15.55 -19.92 -4.45
CA ASP A 245 16.61 -19.20 -5.14
C ASP A 245 17.66 -20.14 -5.72
N ARG A 246 18.17 -21.08 -4.90
CA ARG A 246 19.11 -22.09 -5.38
C ARG A 246 18.53 -22.89 -6.53
N PHE A 247 17.32 -23.40 -6.39
CA PHE A 247 16.64 -24.14 -7.46
C PHE A 247 16.59 -23.33 -8.76
N CYS A 248 16.11 -22.07 -8.70
CA CYS A 248 16.01 -21.23 -9.88
C CYS A 248 17.39 -20.95 -10.53
N GLN A 249 18.44 -20.74 -9.71
CA GLN A 249 19.80 -20.52 -10.21
C GLN A 249 20.41 -21.78 -10.83
N ASP A 250 20.11 -22.96 -10.26
CA ASP A 250 20.63 -24.25 -10.71
C ASP A 250 19.97 -24.72 -12.03
N LEU A 251 18.81 -24.17 -12.41
CA LEU A 251 18.18 -24.47 -13.71
C LEU A 251 19.07 -24.09 -14.90
N ALA A 252 19.80 -22.98 -14.82
CA ALA A 252 20.82 -22.59 -15.78
C ALA A 252 21.92 -21.78 -15.11
N PRO A 253 22.95 -22.42 -14.57
CA PRO A 253 24.04 -21.75 -13.87
C PRO A 253 24.67 -20.62 -14.68
N GLY A 254 24.72 -19.43 -14.11
CA GLY A 254 25.29 -18.24 -14.75
C GLY A 254 24.46 -17.57 -15.84
N LYS A 255 23.27 -18.12 -16.19
CA LYS A 255 22.36 -17.53 -17.18
C LYS A 255 21.08 -16.97 -16.56
N VAL A 256 20.66 -17.49 -15.39
CA VAL A 256 19.49 -16.95 -14.68
C VAL A 256 19.89 -15.66 -13.96
N THR A 257 19.15 -14.61 -14.25
CA THR A 257 19.30 -13.31 -13.58
C THR A 257 18.24 -13.20 -12.48
N ARG A 258 18.69 -13.00 -11.24
CA ARG A 258 17.86 -12.65 -10.10
C ARG A 258 17.75 -11.13 -9.98
N SER A 259 16.55 -10.61 -9.82
CA SER A 259 16.31 -9.18 -9.62
C SER A 259 15.37 -8.95 -8.44
N TYR A 260 15.72 -8.01 -7.58
CA TYR A 260 14.94 -7.60 -6.44
C TYR A 260 14.07 -6.40 -6.80
N LYS A 261 12.75 -6.58 -6.79
CA LYS A 261 11.77 -5.53 -7.02
C LYS A 261 11.20 -5.06 -5.68
N ALA A 262 10.48 -3.94 -5.66
CA ALA A 262 9.93 -3.39 -4.41
C ALA A 262 9.09 -4.39 -3.58
N LYS A 263 8.39 -5.32 -4.24
CA LYS A 263 7.44 -6.23 -3.59
C LYS A 263 7.77 -7.72 -3.76
N TYR A 264 8.65 -8.08 -4.67
CA TYR A 264 8.97 -9.47 -4.97
C TYR A 264 10.39 -9.62 -5.52
N VAL A 265 10.92 -10.82 -5.40
CA VAL A 265 12.13 -11.27 -6.08
C VAL A 265 11.71 -11.97 -7.37
N SER A 266 12.42 -11.74 -8.48
CA SER A 266 12.13 -12.38 -9.76
C SER A 266 13.36 -13.08 -10.31
N TRP A 267 13.13 -14.20 -11.00
CA TRP A 267 14.13 -14.95 -11.73
C TRP A 267 13.77 -14.95 -13.21
N SER A 268 14.74 -14.55 -14.02
CA SER A 268 14.57 -14.44 -15.48
C SER A 268 15.70 -15.14 -16.22
N LEU A 269 15.35 -15.70 -17.38
CA LEU A 269 16.29 -16.18 -18.38
C LEU A 269 16.19 -15.24 -19.58
N ASP A 270 17.31 -14.71 -20.06
CA ASP A 270 17.39 -13.64 -21.05
C ASP A 270 16.50 -12.43 -20.64
N LYS A 271 15.42 -12.18 -21.36
CA LYS A 271 14.47 -11.09 -21.06
C LYS A 271 13.13 -11.60 -20.48
N GLY A 272 13.00 -12.91 -20.24
CA GLY A 272 11.75 -13.53 -19.79
C GLY A 272 11.76 -13.90 -18.32
N ILE A 273 10.89 -13.27 -17.51
CA ILE A 273 10.65 -13.70 -16.12
C ILE A 273 9.88 -15.01 -16.14
N PHE A 274 10.38 -16.06 -15.45
CA PHE A 274 9.72 -17.36 -15.37
C PHE A 274 9.18 -17.65 -13.97
N CYS A 275 9.76 -17.03 -12.92
CA CYS A 275 9.36 -17.21 -11.54
C CYS A 275 9.49 -15.88 -10.76
N CYS A 276 8.55 -15.62 -9.86
CA CYS A 276 8.62 -14.53 -8.87
C CYS A 276 8.26 -15.06 -7.50
N ALA A 277 8.79 -14.45 -6.43
CA ALA A 277 8.42 -14.78 -5.06
C ALA A 277 8.31 -13.54 -4.18
N HIS A 278 7.29 -13.51 -3.33
CA HIS A 278 7.12 -12.55 -2.26
C HIS A 278 7.23 -13.26 -0.91
N LEU A 279 8.12 -12.77 -0.04
CA LEU A 279 8.35 -13.34 1.28
C LEU A 279 7.33 -12.77 2.26
N GLN A 280 6.46 -13.60 2.80
CA GLN A 280 5.48 -13.27 3.84
C GLN A 280 5.96 -13.75 5.21
N GLN A 281 5.22 -13.46 6.28
CA GLN A 281 5.56 -13.98 7.63
C GLN A 281 5.35 -15.49 7.74
N GLY A 282 4.36 -16.04 7.05
CA GLY A 282 4.00 -17.47 7.11
C GLY A 282 4.53 -18.34 5.98
N GLY A 283 5.37 -17.79 5.06
CA GLY A 283 5.87 -18.53 3.90
C GLY A 283 6.16 -17.65 2.70
N LEU A 284 6.15 -18.25 1.49
CA LEU A 284 6.34 -17.54 0.23
C LEU A 284 5.04 -17.56 -0.58
N ARG A 285 4.75 -16.48 -1.28
CA ARG A 285 3.87 -16.48 -2.46
C ARG A 285 4.72 -16.51 -3.70
N VAL A 286 4.56 -17.56 -4.49
CA VAL A 286 5.37 -17.77 -5.69
C VAL A 286 4.46 -17.68 -6.91
N TRP A 287 4.82 -16.87 -7.89
CA TRP A 287 4.10 -16.76 -9.16
C TRP A 287 4.94 -17.36 -10.29
N VAL A 288 4.28 -18.17 -11.10
CA VAL A 288 4.91 -18.85 -12.22
C VAL A 288 4.09 -18.63 -13.51
N LYS A 289 4.79 -18.44 -14.62
CA LYS A 289 4.17 -18.18 -15.92
C LYS A 289 3.75 -19.48 -16.58
N THR A 290 2.76 -20.15 -16.01
CA THR A 290 2.22 -21.43 -16.53
C THR A 290 0.73 -21.31 -16.81
N ASN A 291 0.19 -22.16 -17.71
CA ASN A 291 -1.23 -22.13 -18.02
C ASN A 291 -2.04 -22.65 -16.83
N PRO A 292 -3.01 -21.90 -16.26
CA PRO A 292 -3.84 -22.35 -15.16
C PRO A 292 -4.59 -23.66 -15.42
N LYS A 293 -4.90 -23.98 -16.67
CA LYS A 293 -5.54 -25.26 -17.06
C LYS A 293 -4.65 -26.49 -16.81
N GLU A 294 -3.36 -26.30 -16.59
CA GLU A 294 -2.42 -27.36 -16.22
C GLU A 294 -2.39 -27.63 -14.70
N LEU A 295 -3.13 -26.85 -13.93
CA LEU A 295 -3.41 -27.13 -12.52
C LEU A 295 -4.38 -28.31 -12.49
N GLY A 296 -3.90 -29.50 -12.15
CA GLY A 296 -4.76 -30.66 -11.91
C GLY A 296 -5.74 -30.40 -10.75
N ALA A 297 -6.87 -31.12 -10.72
CA ALA A 297 -7.96 -30.95 -9.75
C ALA A 297 -7.58 -31.09 -8.26
N SER A 298 -6.33 -31.36 -7.91
CA SER A 298 -5.86 -31.71 -6.56
C SER A 298 -4.82 -30.75 -5.96
N THR A 299 -4.70 -29.50 -6.43
CA THR A 299 -3.66 -28.58 -5.91
C THR A 299 -4.26 -27.53 -4.99
N SER A 300 -4.44 -27.87 -3.74
CA SER A 300 -4.97 -26.98 -2.68
C SER A 300 -4.07 -25.76 -2.35
N PHE A 301 -2.84 -25.74 -2.86
CA PHE A 301 -1.84 -24.67 -2.61
C PHE A 301 -1.59 -23.78 -3.84
N ALA A 302 -2.25 -24.07 -4.96
CA ALA A 302 -2.11 -23.33 -6.22
C ALA A 302 -3.45 -22.76 -6.67
N ARG A 303 -3.44 -21.53 -7.16
CA ARG A 303 -4.63 -20.87 -7.69
C ARG A 303 -4.38 -20.16 -9.02
N ASP A 304 -5.40 -20.08 -9.85
CA ASP A 304 -5.43 -19.25 -11.06
C ASP A 304 -5.55 -17.78 -10.67
N VAL A 305 -4.57 -16.97 -11.06
CA VAL A 305 -4.55 -15.53 -10.85
C VAL A 305 -4.53 -14.74 -12.16
N SER A 306 -4.76 -15.39 -13.30
CA SER A 306 -4.72 -14.77 -14.63
C SER A 306 -5.72 -13.62 -14.82
N LYS A 307 -6.78 -13.57 -14.02
CA LYS A 307 -7.82 -12.53 -14.03
C LYS A 307 -7.83 -11.65 -12.76
N ILE A 308 -6.88 -11.85 -11.86
CA ILE A 308 -6.79 -11.15 -10.58
C ILE A 308 -5.51 -10.30 -10.59
N GLY A 309 -5.60 -9.06 -10.12
CA GLY A 309 -4.43 -8.20 -9.95
C GLY A 309 -3.48 -8.77 -8.88
N HIS A 310 -2.20 -8.92 -9.22
CA HIS A 310 -1.14 -9.39 -8.31
C HIS A 310 0.20 -8.73 -8.64
N TRP A 311 1.17 -8.84 -7.72
CA TRP A 311 2.45 -8.14 -7.87
C TRP A 311 3.48 -8.87 -8.72
N GLY A 312 3.49 -10.20 -8.67
CA GLY A 312 4.41 -11.03 -9.44
C GLY A 312 4.04 -11.11 -10.92
N VAL A 313 4.86 -11.81 -11.68
CA VAL A 313 4.61 -12.09 -13.10
C VAL A 313 4.30 -13.56 -13.24
N GLY A 314 3.08 -13.89 -13.68
CA GLY A 314 2.64 -15.28 -13.90
C GLY A 314 1.13 -15.42 -13.72
N ASP A 315 0.57 -16.48 -14.27
CA ASP A 315 -0.88 -16.74 -14.27
C ASP A 315 -1.30 -17.71 -13.13
N VAL A 316 -0.32 -18.32 -12.47
CA VAL A 316 -0.52 -19.25 -11.35
C VAL A 316 0.23 -18.78 -10.12
N GLU A 317 -0.47 -18.69 -8.99
CA GLU A 317 0.07 -18.38 -7.67
C GLU A 317 0.13 -19.64 -6.81
N LEU A 318 1.26 -19.83 -6.11
CA LEU A 318 1.53 -20.97 -5.24
C LEU A 318 1.81 -20.47 -3.81
N ALA A 319 1.14 -21.04 -2.82
CA ALA A 319 1.39 -20.80 -1.41
C ALA A 319 2.42 -21.82 -0.87
N VAL A 320 3.61 -21.35 -0.50
CA VAL A 320 4.74 -22.21 -0.06
C VAL A 320 5.06 -21.89 1.39
N ASN A 321 4.62 -22.77 2.30
CA ASN A 321 4.80 -22.65 3.75
C ASN A 321 5.56 -23.81 4.38
N SER A 322 6.10 -24.72 3.58
CA SER A 322 6.87 -25.88 4.04
C SER A 322 7.83 -26.37 2.94
N LEU A 323 8.83 -27.15 3.32
CA LEU A 323 9.79 -27.75 2.38
C LEU A 323 9.11 -28.67 1.36
N ASN A 324 8.04 -29.37 1.73
CA ASN A 324 7.28 -30.19 0.79
C ASN A 324 6.59 -29.32 -0.26
N ARG A 325 5.98 -28.19 0.16
CA ARG A 325 5.37 -27.21 -0.76
C ARG A 325 6.40 -26.49 -1.62
N LEU A 326 7.63 -26.33 -1.11
CA LEU A 326 8.73 -25.79 -1.90
C LEU A 326 9.06 -26.72 -3.08
N ARG A 327 9.20 -28.03 -2.86
CA ARG A 327 9.43 -29.01 -3.94
C ARG A 327 8.30 -29.03 -4.96
N ASP A 328 7.07 -28.91 -4.51
CA ASP A 328 5.93 -28.80 -5.42
C ASP A 328 6.04 -27.53 -6.29
N ALA A 329 6.41 -26.37 -5.67
CA ALA A 329 6.58 -25.11 -6.38
C ALA A 329 7.75 -25.13 -7.37
N GLU A 330 8.86 -25.80 -7.04
CA GLU A 330 10.01 -26.02 -7.92
C GLU A 330 9.59 -26.74 -9.21
N ALA A 331 8.77 -27.78 -9.08
CA ALA A 331 8.24 -28.52 -10.26
C ALA A 331 7.34 -27.62 -11.14
N PHE A 332 6.62 -26.66 -10.54
CA PHE A 332 5.86 -25.68 -11.30
C PHE A 332 6.73 -24.61 -11.95
N ALA A 333 7.81 -24.19 -11.30
CA ALA A 333 8.73 -23.19 -11.84
C ALA A 333 9.62 -23.73 -12.97
N GLN A 334 9.87 -25.04 -13.02
CA GLN A 334 10.63 -25.69 -14.07
C GLN A 334 9.95 -25.60 -15.43
N LYS A 335 8.63 -25.77 -15.50
CA LYS A 335 7.86 -25.76 -16.76
C LYS A 335 7.98 -24.44 -17.54
N PRO A 336 7.77 -23.24 -16.95
CA PRO A 336 7.97 -21.98 -17.66
C PRO A 336 9.43 -21.71 -18.01
N TYR A 337 10.38 -22.22 -17.23
CA TYR A 337 11.79 -22.18 -17.57
C TYR A 337 12.08 -22.97 -18.87
N GLU A 338 11.61 -24.23 -18.99
CA GLU A 338 11.78 -25.06 -20.19
C GLU A 338 11.18 -24.38 -21.44
N ARG A 339 10.05 -23.69 -21.32
CA ARG A 339 9.44 -22.90 -22.41
C ARG A 339 10.23 -21.64 -22.76
N ALA A 340 10.98 -21.08 -21.81
CA ALA A 340 11.82 -19.90 -22.07
C ALA A 340 13.08 -20.25 -22.88
N ILE A 341 13.56 -21.49 -22.77
CA ILE A 341 14.72 -22.00 -23.54
C ILE A 341 14.34 -22.34 -24.99
N GLN A 342 13.08 -22.72 -25.26
CA GLN A 342 12.61 -23.14 -26.56
C GLN A 342 12.24 -21.98 -27.51
N LYS A 343 12.34 -20.73 -27.05
CA LYS A 343 12.13 -19.51 -27.86
C LYS A 343 13.44 -18.83 -28.17
#